data_9b04eb80ba2a4441615abad134c1daa1
#
_entry.id   9b04eb80ba2a4441615abad134c1daa1
#
_cell.length_a   1.000
_cell.length_b   1.000
_cell.length_c   1.000
_cell.angle_alpha   90.00
_cell.angle_beta   90.00
_cell.angle_gamma   90.00
#
_symmetry.space_group_name_H-M   'P 1'
#
loop_
_entity.id
_entity.type
_entity.pdbx_description
1 polymer ?
#
loop_
_entity_poly.entity_id
_entity_poly.type
_entity_poly.pdbx_seq_one_letter_code
_entity_poly.pdbx_strand_id
1 'polypeptide(L)'
;MKLFTDLLQYAKSGIKGSPIVISAYGIGNRPVITGLTALTNWVAAGNGIYESYNSSLGATLNMLLLNDALQPIGRYPNTGYLKLESHSGHTITDNELPSTPNWTGAELVLRTNHWKIDRYKITSHSGHTITSTGTYAQNNYGYFIQNSVKTLDQLGEWSYNTSSKKVSMYFGAKLTFIF
;
A
#
# COMPACT_ATOMS: atom_id res chain seq x y z
N MET A 1 -19.87 19.20 7.58
CA MET A 1 -19.06 19.20 6.32
C MET A 1 -19.78 18.33 5.30
N LYS A 2 -19.95 18.80 4.06
CA LYS A 2 -20.57 18.01 3.00
C LYS A 2 -19.46 17.36 2.17
N LEU A 3 -19.44 16.03 2.09
CA LEU A 3 -18.46 15.24 1.34
C LEU A 3 -19.06 14.86 -0.02
N PHE A 4 -18.31 15.07 -1.09
CA PHE A 4 -18.66 14.63 -2.44
C PHE A 4 -17.64 13.61 -2.92
N THR A 5 -18.12 12.44 -3.25
CA THR A 5 -17.28 11.28 -3.68
C THR A 5 -17.43 10.96 -5.17
N ASP A 6 -18.35 11.63 -5.87
CA ASP A 6 -18.60 11.40 -7.28
C ASP A 6 -17.58 12.12 -8.16
N LEU A 7 -17.35 11.57 -9.35
CA LEU A 7 -16.50 12.17 -10.36
C LEU A 7 -17.12 13.47 -10.89
N LEU A 8 -16.41 14.57 -10.72
CA LEU A 8 -16.78 15.85 -11.37
C LEU A 8 -16.28 15.84 -12.81
N GLN A 9 -17.20 15.62 -13.75
CA GLN A 9 -16.91 15.69 -15.21
C GLN A 9 -17.33 17.05 -15.76
N TYR A 10 -16.42 17.70 -16.47
CA TYR A 10 -16.69 18.95 -17.15
C TYR A 10 -16.20 18.88 -18.62
N ALA A 11 -17.14 18.97 -19.57
CA ALA A 11 -16.88 18.77 -20.99
C ALA A 11 -16.66 20.08 -21.80
N LYS A 12 -16.61 21.24 -21.13
CA LYS A 12 -16.42 22.54 -21.79
C LYS A 12 -15.15 23.22 -21.32
N SER A 13 -14.54 24.01 -22.19
CA SER A 13 -13.36 24.81 -21.88
C SER A 13 -13.74 26.28 -21.70
N GLY A 14 -13.10 26.94 -20.74
CA GLY A 14 -13.12 28.38 -20.65
C GLY A 14 -12.25 29.04 -21.72
N ILE A 15 -12.40 30.33 -21.93
CA ILE A 15 -11.55 31.14 -22.82
C ILE A 15 -10.77 32.17 -22.01
N LYS A 16 -9.73 32.74 -22.59
CA LYS A 16 -8.98 33.85 -21.97
C LYS A 16 -9.95 35.01 -21.66
N GLY A 17 -10.00 35.46 -20.42
CA GLY A 17 -10.92 36.48 -19.93
C GLY A 17 -12.30 35.97 -19.46
N SER A 18 -12.63 34.71 -19.70
CA SER A 18 -13.86 34.05 -19.21
C SER A 18 -13.57 32.61 -18.78
N PRO A 19 -12.80 32.41 -17.71
CA PRO A 19 -12.50 31.07 -17.22
C PRO A 19 -13.75 30.43 -16.62
N ILE A 20 -13.76 29.08 -16.64
CA ILE A 20 -14.71 28.34 -15.83
C ILE A 20 -14.22 28.36 -14.40
N VAL A 21 -15.08 28.79 -13.48
CA VAL A 21 -14.79 28.86 -12.07
C VAL A 21 -15.62 27.81 -11.32
N ILE A 22 -14.94 26.91 -10.62
CA ILE A 22 -15.57 25.97 -9.69
C ILE A 22 -15.20 26.44 -8.29
N SER A 23 -16.20 26.85 -7.51
CA SER A 23 -15.99 27.38 -6.17
C SER A 23 -17.10 26.98 -5.20
N ALA A 24 -16.82 27.07 -3.91
CA ALA A 24 -17.85 26.99 -2.88
C ALA A 24 -18.64 28.31 -2.80
N TYR A 25 -19.91 28.23 -2.44
CA TYR A 25 -20.76 29.37 -2.17
C TYR A 25 -21.45 29.23 -0.82
N GLY A 26 -21.92 30.36 -0.29
CA GLY A 26 -22.62 30.41 1.00
C GLY A 26 -21.65 30.58 2.19
N ILE A 27 -22.22 30.48 3.38
CA ILE A 27 -21.52 30.63 4.66
C ILE A 27 -21.33 29.24 5.29
N GLY A 28 -20.15 28.94 5.79
CA GLY A 28 -19.84 27.71 6.48
C GLY A 28 -18.55 27.04 5.98
N ASN A 29 -18.33 25.81 6.40
CA ASN A 29 -17.16 25.04 5.97
C ASN A 29 -17.23 24.72 4.48
N ARG A 30 -16.08 24.82 3.80
CA ARG A 30 -15.98 24.48 2.39
C ARG A 30 -16.34 23.01 2.15
N PRO A 31 -17.03 22.69 1.03
CA PRO A 31 -17.25 21.31 0.64
C PRO A 31 -15.91 20.64 0.31
N VAL A 32 -15.81 19.35 0.61
CA VAL A 32 -14.66 18.52 0.24
C VAL A 32 -15.06 17.59 -0.88
N ILE A 33 -14.31 17.64 -1.99
CA ILE A 33 -14.41 16.69 -3.10
C ILE A 33 -13.24 15.73 -2.96
N THR A 34 -13.51 14.44 -2.87
CA THR A 34 -12.49 13.43 -2.67
C THR A 34 -12.80 12.16 -3.47
N GLY A 35 -11.76 11.51 -3.98
CA GLY A 35 -11.83 10.16 -4.55
C GLY A 35 -11.53 9.04 -3.53
N LEU A 36 -11.47 9.38 -2.25
CA LEU A 36 -11.20 8.41 -1.20
C LEU A 36 -12.44 7.60 -0.87
N THR A 37 -12.25 6.32 -0.59
CA THR A 37 -13.26 5.42 -0.07
C THR A 37 -13.06 5.24 1.43
N ALA A 38 -14.11 5.50 2.23
CA ALA A 38 -14.04 5.30 3.67
C ALA A 38 -13.92 3.81 4.02
N LEU A 39 -13.03 3.51 4.94
CA LEU A 39 -12.92 2.20 5.57
C LEU A 39 -13.58 2.26 6.95
N THR A 40 -14.55 1.40 7.17
CA THR A 40 -15.33 1.30 8.41
C THR A 40 -15.34 -0.13 8.92
N ASN A 41 -15.98 -0.38 10.05
CA ASN A 41 -16.17 -1.74 10.59
C ASN A 41 -14.84 -2.49 10.77
N TRP A 42 -13.87 -1.84 11.38
CA TRP A 42 -12.59 -2.45 11.69
C TRP A 42 -12.77 -3.56 12.74
N VAL A 43 -12.28 -4.75 12.43
CA VAL A 43 -12.34 -5.94 13.28
C VAL A 43 -10.94 -6.34 13.69
N ALA A 44 -10.72 -6.65 14.96
CA ALA A 44 -9.43 -7.12 15.46
C ALA A 44 -9.07 -8.47 14.83
N ALA A 45 -7.87 -8.54 14.22
CA ALA A 45 -7.29 -9.74 13.65
C ALA A 45 -6.19 -10.37 14.55
N GLY A 46 -5.94 -9.79 15.70
CA GLY A 46 -4.90 -10.21 16.65
C GLY A 46 -3.60 -9.43 16.48
N ASN A 47 -2.72 -9.53 17.47
CA ASN A 47 -1.38 -8.93 17.47
C ASN A 47 -1.34 -7.42 17.15
N GLY A 48 -2.37 -6.67 17.55
CA GLY A 48 -2.48 -5.23 17.26
C GLY A 48 -2.90 -4.90 15.84
N ILE A 49 -3.23 -5.88 15.01
CA ILE A 49 -3.70 -5.71 13.64
C ILE A 49 -5.22 -5.68 13.63
N TYR A 50 -5.78 -4.78 12.83
CA TYR A 50 -7.21 -4.67 12.55
C TYR A 50 -7.44 -4.73 11.05
N GLU A 51 -8.58 -5.28 10.66
CA GLU A 51 -8.96 -5.45 9.27
C GLU A 51 -10.28 -4.74 8.98
N SER A 52 -10.36 -4.09 7.82
CA SER A 52 -11.59 -3.54 7.27
C SER A 52 -11.81 -4.09 5.86
N TYR A 53 -13.03 -4.55 5.59
CA TYR A 53 -13.47 -5.01 4.28
C TYR A 53 -14.29 -3.95 3.58
N ASN A 54 -14.02 -3.73 2.27
CA ASN A 54 -14.89 -2.93 1.44
C ASN A 54 -14.86 -3.44 -0.02
N SER A 55 -16.01 -3.91 -0.52
CA SER A 55 -16.15 -4.49 -1.86
C SER A 55 -15.86 -3.52 -3.00
N SER A 56 -16.00 -2.20 -2.76
CA SER A 56 -15.76 -1.15 -3.77
C SER A 56 -14.28 -0.81 -3.97
N LEU A 57 -13.38 -1.38 -3.17
CA LEU A 57 -11.94 -1.15 -3.34
C LEU A 57 -11.45 -1.67 -4.69
N GLY A 58 -10.59 -0.89 -5.32
CA GLY A 58 -9.98 -1.23 -6.61
C GLY A 58 -9.05 -2.45 -6.58
N ALA A 59 -8.44 -2.74 -7.71
CA ALA A 59 -7.44 -3.81 -7.82
C ALA A 59 -6.13 -3.47 -7.10
N THR A 60 -5.84 -2.18 -6.95
CA THR A 60 -4.66 -1.67 -6.25
C THR A 60 -5.08 -0.50 -5.36
N LEU A 61 -4.40 -0.36 -4.23
CA LEU A 61 -4.47 0.83 -3.39
C LEU A 61 -3.11 1.51 -3.36
N ASN A 62 -3.10 2.82 -3.58
CA ASN A 62 -1.86 3.59 -3.62
C ASN A 62 -1.59 4.34 -2.32
N MET A 63 -2.63 4.56 -1.51
CA MET A 63 -2.53 5.29 -0.26
C MET A 63 -3.60 4.86 0.74
N LEU A 64 -3.30 5.03 2.00
CA LEU A 64 -4.22 4.98 3.11
C LEU A 64 -4.01 6.24 3.94
N LEU A 65 -5.12 6.90 4.32
CA LEU A 65 -5.10 8.05 5.21
C LEU A 65 -5.76 7.70 6.54
N LEU A 66 -5.15 8.11 7.62
CA LEU A 66 -5.74 8.08 8.95
C LEU A 66 -5.69 9.52 9.50
N ASN A 67 -6.86 10.11 9.77
CA ASN A 67 -6.97 11.51 10.21
C ASN A 67 -6.20 12.48 9.28
N ASP A 68 -6.41 12.33 7.97
CA ASP A 68 -5.76 13.08 6.90
C ASP A 68 -4.24 12.91 6.79
N ALA A 69 -3.63 12.07 7.60
CA ALA A 69 -2.22 11.72 7.54
C ALA A 69 -1.98 10.46 6.71
N LEU A 70 -1.05 10.54 5.75
CA LEU A 70 -0.66 9.39 4.92
C LEU A 70 0.00 8.32 5.78
N GLN A 71 -0.46 7.08 5.63
CA GLN A 71 0.07 5.93 6.35
C GLN A 71 1.03 5.12 5.46
N PRO A 72 2.11 4.57 6.02
CA PRO A 72 3.07 3.78 5.26
C PRO A 72 2.52 2.39 4.92
N ILE A 73 2.85 1.87 3.74
CA ILE A 73 2.68 0.45 3.45
C ILE A 73 3.69 -0.33 4.30
N GLY A 74 3.23 -1.35 5.00
CA GLY A 74 4.10 -2.22 5.79
C GLY A 74 5.16 -2.89 4.92
N ARG A 75 6.43 -2.83 5.36
CA ARG A 75 7.58 -3.33 4.59
C ARG A 75 8.62 -4.03 5.47
N TYR A 76 9.41 -4.88 4.86
CA TYR A 76 10.57 -5.52 5.45
C TYR A 76 11.81 -5.39 4.52
N PRO A 77 12.96 -4.93 5.01
CA PRO A 77 13.16 -4.31 6.33
C PRO A 77 12.42 -2.96 6.43
N ASN A 78 12.12 -2.51 7.65
CA ASN A 78 11.41 -1.26 7.90
C ASN A 78 12.13 -0.03 7.36
N THR A 79 13.46 -0.10 7.29
CA THR A 79 14.32 0.94 6.71
C THR A 79 15.40 0.32 5.84
N GLY A 80 15.93 1.08 4.89
CA GLY A 80 17.00 0.60 4.01
C GLY A 80 16.52 -0.45 3.01
N TYR A 81 17.43 -1.32 2.59
CA TYR A 81 17.22 -2.33 1.55
C TYR A 81 18.05 -3.57 1.88
N LEU A 82 17.52 -4.75 1.56
CA LEU A 82 18.32 -5.96 1.40
C LEU A 82 19.04 -5.92 0.06
N LYS A 83 20.13 -6.70 -0.09
CA LYS A 83 20.90 -6.79 -1.33
C LYS A 83 20.99 -8.23 -1.77
N LEU A 84 20.44 -8.53 -2.94
CA LEU A 84 20.55 -9.88 -3.48
C LEU A 84 21.97 -10.18 -3.96
N GLU A 85 22.48 -11.38 -3.66
CA GLU A 85 23.79 -11.83 -4.14
C GLU A 85 23.72 -12.44 -5.52
N SER A 86 22.64 -13.14 -5.83
CA SER A 86 22.48 -13.80 -7.12
C SER A 86 21.03 -13.87 -7.57
N HIS A 87 20.85 -14.08 -8.87
CA HIS A 87 19.52 -14.30 -9.46
C HIS A 87 19.59 -15.31 -10.62
N SER A 88 18.48 -15.99 -10.86
CA SER A 88 18.29 -16.86 -12.02
C SER A 88 16.81 -16.84 -12.42
N GLY A 89 16.52 -16.41 -13.67
CA GLY A 89 15.15 -16.26 -14.13
C GLY A 89 14.30 -15.38 -13.20
N HIS A 90 13.26 -15.96 -12.62
CA HIS A 90 12.34 -15.30 -11.70
C HIS A 90 12.74 -15.42 -10.22
N THR A 91 13.92 -15.89 -9.93
CA THR A 91 14.38 -16.22 -8.59
C THR A 91 15.54 -15.32 -8.19
N ILE A 92 15.50 -14.81 -6.97
CA ILE A 92 16.61 -14.12 -6.31
C ILE A 92 17.06 -14.91 -5.09
N THR A 93 18.35 -14.84 -4.78
CA THR A 93 18.95 -15.44 -3.58
C THR A 93 19.68 -14.37 -2.78
N ASP A 94 19.46 -14.36 -1.47
CA ASP A 94 20.05 -13.42 -0.54
C ASP A 94 20.24 -14.10 0.82
N ASN A 95 21.50 -14.28 1.24
CA ASN A 95 21.85 -14.96 2.47
C ASN A 95 21.43 -14.18 3.73
N GLU A 96 21.19 -12.87 3.62
CA GLU A 96 20.68 -12.03 4.71
C GLU A 96 19.15 -12.15 4.86
N LEU A 97 18.44 -12.71 3.86
CA LEU A 97 17.00 -12.91 3.94
C LEU A 97 16.68 -14.03 4.94
N PRO A 98 15.95 -13.75 6.02
CA PRO A 98 15.57 -14.78 6.97
C PRO A 98 14.57 -15.77 6.35
N SER A 99 14.68 -17.05 6.69
CA SER A 99 13.76 -18.10 6.23
C SER A 99 12.33 -17.95 6.77
N THR A 100 12.16 -17.14 7.79
CA THR A 100 10.87 -16.81 8.42
C THR A 100 10.76 -15.31 8.65
N PRO A 101 9.54 -14.73 8.48
CA PRO A 101 8.32 -15.38 8.03
C PRO A 101 8.37 -15.76 6.55
N ASN A 102 7.52 -16.69 6.12
CA ASN A 102 7.39 -17.02 4.69
C ASN A 102 6.68 -15.87 3.95
N TRP A 103 7.34 -15.30 2.94
CA TRP A 103 6.88 -14.10 2.21
C TRP A 103 5.99 -14.39 1.00
N THR A 104 5.61 -15.65 0.76
CA THR A 104 4.71 -15.99 -0.35
C THR A 104 3.42 -15.17 -0.30
N GLY A 105 3.07 -14.54 -1.42
CA GLY A 105 1.90 -13.66 -1.54
C GLY A 105 2.17 -12.17 -1.31
N ALA A 106 3.31 -11.81 -0.71
CA ALA A 106 3.76 -10.42 -0.56
C ALA A 106 4.25 -9.83 -1.91
N GLU A 107 4.55 -8.55 -1.92
CA GLU A 107 5.21 -7.87 -3.04
C GLU A 107 6.72 -7.78 -2.82
N LEU A 108 7.49 -8.17 -3.83
CA LEU A 108 8.90 -7.88 -3.97
C LEU A 108 9.06 -6.54 -4.69
N VAL A 109 9.63 -5.55 -4.03
CA VAL A 109 10.00 -4.26 -4.63
C VAL A 109 11.48 -4.30 -4.90
N LEU A 110 11.84 -4.38 -6.16
CA LEU A 110 13.20 -4.65 -6.62
C LEU A 110 13.71 -3.52 -7.50
N ARG A 111 14.90 -3.03 -7.19
CA ARG A 111 15.63 -2.16 -8.12
C ARG A 111 16.17 -3.03 -9.27
N THR A 112 15.60 -2.86 -10.44
CA THR A 112 15.94 -3.67 -11.63
C THR A 112 16.99 -2.99 -12.52
N ASN A 113 17.15 -1.68 -12.37
CA ASN A 113 18.16 -0.89 -13.06
C ASN A 113 18.52 0.35 -12.22
N HIS A 114 19.53 1.15 -12.64
CA HIS A 114 19.93 2.37 -11.95
C HIS A 114 18.79 3.37 -11.72
N TRP A 115 17.81 3.40 -12.62
CA TRP A 115 16.70 4.34 -12.63
C TRP A 115 15.32 3.67 -12.52
N LYS A 116 15.24 2.34 -12.29
CA LYS A 116 13.99 1.60 -12.33
C LYS A 116 13.80 0.75 -11.08
N ILE A 117 12.60 0.88 -10.50
CA ILE A 117 12.10 0.02 -9.42
C ILE A 117 10.83 -0.65 -9.93
N ASP A 118 10.79 -1.97 -9.87
CA ASP A 118 9.65 -2.78 -10.25
C ASP A 118 9.03 -3.47 -9.03
N ARG A 119 7.76 -3.84 -9.15
CA ARG A 119 7.01 -4.60 -8.15
C ARG A 119 6.54 -5.91 -8.74
N TYR A 120 6.79 -6.99 -8.04
CA TYR A 120 6.42 -8.34 -8.44
C TYR A 120 5.75 -9.07 -7.28
N LYS A 121 4.78 -9.92 -7.58
CA LYS A 121 4.20 -10.78 -6.57
C LYS A 121 5.16 -11.93 -6.25
N ILE A 122 5.42 -12.19 -4.99
CA ILE A 122 6.19 -13.35 -4.53
C ILE A 122 5.31 -14.59 -4.67
N THR A 123 5.75 -15.53 -5.49
CA THR A 123 5.05 -16.80 -5.74
C THR A 123 5.51 -17.91 -4.83
N SER A 124 6.78 -17.88 -4.40
CA SER A 124 7.29 -18.78 -3.36
C SER A 124 8.46 -18.17 -2.60
N HIS A 125 8.64 -18.60 -1.35
CA HIS A 125 9.78 -18.28 -0.51
C HIS A 125 10.24 -19.55 0.21
N SER A 126 11.52 -19.89 0.09
CA SER A 126 12.14 -21.03 0.74
C SER A 126 13.58 -20.72 1.13
N GLY A 127 13.87 -20.81 2.43
CA GLY A 127 15.20 -20.46 2.96
C GLY A 127 15.56 -19.00 2.62
N HIS A 128 16.62 -18.83 1.87
CA HIS A 128 17.16 -17.53 1.44
C HIS A 128 16.75 -17.17 -0.01
N THR A 129 15.72 -17.84 -0.55
CA THR A 129 15.37 -17.74 -1.96
C THR A 129 13.92 -17.28 -2.14
N ILE A 130 13.70 -16.27 -2.97
CA ILE A 130 12.39 -15.78 -3.39
C ILE A 130 12.21 -16.03 -4.88
N THR A 131 11.09 -16.63 -5.26
CA THR A 131 10.60 -16.65 -6.65
C THR A 131 9.43 -15.69 -6.79
N SER A 132 9.39 -14.93 -7.87
CA SER A 132 8.35 -13.93 -8.11
C SER A 132 7.76 -14.02 -9.52
N THR A 133 6.73 -13.22 -9.80
CA THR A 133 6.06 -13.19 -11.12
C THR A 133 6.93 -12.63 -12.24
N GLY A 134 8.02 -11.97 -11.92
CA GLY A 134 8.99 -11.50 -12.90
C GLY A 134 10.20 -10.90 -12.20
N THR A 135 11.36 -11.05 -12.81
CA THR A 135 12.60 -10.43 -12.36
C THR A 135 13.46 -10.02 -13.54
N TYR A 136 13.95 -8.79 -13.49
CA TYR A 136 15.13 -8.36 -14.22
C TYR A 136 16.15 -7.92 -13.17
N ALA A 137 16.46 -8.84 -12.25
CA ALA A 137 17.37 -8.55 -11.14
C ALA A 137 18.80 -8.33 -11.64
N GLN A 138 19.55 -7.57 -10.89
CA GLN A 138 21.02 -7.48 -11.03
C GLN A 138 21.64 -7.73 -9.67
N ASN A 139 22.71 -8.50 -9.62
CA ASN A 139 23.42 -8.81 -8.40
C ASN A 139 23.86 -7.53 -7.68
N ASN A 140 23.78 -7.56 -6.36
CA ASN A 140 24.09 -6.43 -5.46
C ASN A 140 23.10 -5.26 -5.54
N TYR A 141 21.98 -5.39 -6.26
CA TYR A 141 20.93 -4.39 -6.24
C TYR A 141 20.00 -4.57 -5.03
N GLY A 142 19.46 -3.43 -4.59
CA GLY A 142 18.60 -3.38 -3.42
C GLY A 142 17.17 -3.84 -3.72
N TYR A 143 16.57 -4.47 -2.72
CA TYR A 143 15.14 -4.81 -2.72
C TYR A 143 14.56 -4.72 -1.30
N PHE A 144 13.26 -4.72 -1.23
CA PHE A 144 12.51 -4.91 0.01
C PHE A 144 11.19 -5.64 -0.28
N ILE A 145 10.58 -6.15 0.78
CA ILE A 145 9.31 -6.87 0.71
C ILE A 145 8.25 -5.96 1.33
N GLN A 146 7.06 -5.87 0.73
CA GLN A 146 5.97 -5.06 1.26
C GLN A 146 4.60 -5.72 1.05
N ASN A 147 3.56 -5.03 1.52
CA ASN A 147 2.16 -5.37 1.28
C ASN A 147 1.80 -6.79 1.74
N SER A 148 2.17 -7.11 2.96
CA SER A 148 1.83 -8.36 3.65
C SER A 148 1.43 -8.08 5.08
N VAL A 149 0.50 -8.82 5.64
CA VAL A 149 0.20 -8.75 7.08
C VAL A 149 1.42 -9.09 7.96
N LYS A 150 2.40 -9.78 7.39
CA LYS A 150 3.65 -10.16 8.07
C LYS A 150 4.67 -9.02 8.17
N THR A 151 4.45 -7.92 7.44
CA THR A 151 5.27 -6.72 7.52
C THR A 151 4.68 -5.66 8.45
N LEU A 152 3.55 -5.94 9.10
CA LEU A 152 2.83 -4.97 9.93
C LEU A 152 3.36 -5.03 11.37
N ASP A 153 4.39 -4.28 11.68
CA ASP A 153 5.03 -4.24 13.00
C ASP A 153 5.26 -2.82 13.55
N GLN A 154 4.99 -1.79 12.74
CA GLN A 154 5.03 -0.39 13.16
C GLN A 154 3.66 0.28 13.09
N LEU A 155 3.40 1.21 14.02
CA LEU A 155 2.13 1.92 14.10
C LEU A 155 1.81 2.64 12.79
N GLY A 156 0.60 2.38 12.28
CA GLY A 156 0.13 2.96 11.02
C GLY A 156 0.47 2.15 9.77
N GLU A 157 1.32 1.15 9.84
CA GLU A 157 1.59 0.29 8.69
C GLU A 157 0.34 -0.45 8.24
N TRP A 158 0.17 -0.54 6.94
CA TRP A 158 -0.97 -1.21 6.33
C TRP A 158 -0.58 -2.11 5.17
N SER A 159 -1.45 -3.07 4.88
CA SER A 159 -1.38 -3.93 3.70
C SER A 159 -2.78 -4.13 3.11
N TYR A 160 -2.84 -4.46 1.82
CA TYR A 160 -4.08 -4.71 1.09
C TYR A 160 -4.08 -6.08 0.43
N ASN A 161 -5.09 -6.86 0.74
CA ASN A 161 -5.36 -8.12 0.06
C ASN A 161 -6.44 -7.90 -1.01
N THR A 162 -6.03 -7.89 -2.27
CA THR A 162 -6.90 -7.65 -3.43
C THR A 162 -8.00 -8.71 -3.56
N SER A 163 -7.69 -9.98 -3.28
CA SER A 163 -8.64 -11.07 -3.44
C SER A 163 -9.77 -11.03 -2.42
N SER A 164 -9.45 -10.71 -1.17
CA SER A 164 -10.44 -10.59 -0.09
C SER A 164 -11.02 -9.17 0.06
N LYS A 165 -10.49 -8.17 -0.68
CA LYS A 165 -10.86 -6.76 -0.55
C LYS A 165 -10.72 -6.23 0.88
N LYS A 166 -9.71 -6.72 1.61
CA LYS A 166 -9.40 -6.33 2.98
C LYS A 166 -8.17 -5.47 3.07
N VAL A 167 -8.27 -4.39 3.82
CA VAL A 167 -7.12 -3.62 4.31
C VAL A 167 -6.84 -4.07 5.73
N SER A 168 -5.60 -4.45 6.01
CA SER A 168 -5.10 -4.74 7.35
C SER A 168 -4.17 -3.61 7.78
N MET A 169 -4.28 -3.14 9.02
CA MET A 169 -3.49 -2.04 9.57
C MET A 169 -3.05 -2.35 10.99
N TYR A 170 -1.81 -2.01 11.32
CA TYR A 170 -1.27 -2.16 12.66
C TYR A 170 -1.53 -0.92 13.52
N PHE A 171 -2.28 -1.10 14.59
CA PHE A 171 -2.62 -0.06 15.56
C PHE A 171 -1.88 -0.22 16.89
N GLY A 172 -1.01 -1.22 17.02
CA GLY A 172 -0.32 -1.52 18.26
C GLY A 172 -1.22 -2.26 19.26
N ALA A 173 -1.23 -1.79 20.51
CA ALA A 173 -2.09 -2.36 21.54
C ALA A 173 -3.58 -2.17 21.21
N LYS A 174 -4.44 -2.96 21.88
CA LYS A 174 -5.90 -2.97 21.71
C LYS A 174 -6.47 -1.55 21.62
N LEU A 175 -7.11 -1.23 20.51
CA LEU A 175 -7.89 0.01 20.38
C LEU A 175 -9.07 -0.07 21.37
N THR A 176 -9.11 0.86 22.32
CA THR A 176 -10.30 1.09 23.12
C THR A 176 -11.08 2.21 22.43
N PHE A 177 -12.14 1.85 21.73
CA PHE A 177 -13.08 2.84 21.20
C PHE A 177 -13.82 3.44 22.39
N ILE A 178 -13.57 4.71 22.66
CA ILE A 178 -14.40 5.52 23.58
C ILE A 178 -15.52 6.07 22.70
N PHE A 179 -16.72 5.52 22.85
CA PHE A 179 -17.94 6.05 22.21
C PHE A 179 -18.50 7.20 23.05
#